data_fa0fdcaadf6ffe8f952be7dba28522a7
#
_entry.id   fa0fdcaadf6ffe8f952be7dba28522a7
#
_cell.length_a   1.000
_cell.length_b   1.000
_cell.length_c   1.000
_cell.angle_alpha   90.00
_cell.angle_beta   90.00
_cell.angle_gamma   90.00
#
_symmetry.space_group_name_H-M   'P 1'
#
loop_
_entity.id
_entity.type
_entity.pdbx_description
1 polymer ?
#
loop_
_entity_poly.entity_id
_entity_poly.type
_entity_poly.pdbx_seq_one_letter_code
_entity_poly.pdbx_strand_id
1 'polypeptide(L)'
;MTAYSRPAVTVDLKNVIGPGFYGSHRAVREQRAHTLVEEGGRGSLKSSFCSVEIVLWLLKWPQSHALVMRQMGNTLEDSVYSQMLWAVAKLGLSEHFLEKKSPLRLIYKPTGQTIYFRGLDDEMKIKGIKPKFGYIGCLWFEEADQLRRGENAVLSVKQSAFRGSGSNPTLTLISFNPPANARNWANRYAREQQPGKLVHHSSYLDAPRDWLGKEV
;
A
#
# COMPACT_ATOMS: atom_id res chain seq x y z
N MET A 1 8.43 18.59 24.66
CA MET A 1 7.97 17.89 23.42
C MET A 1 7.43 18.97 22.50
N THR A 2 8.17 19.33 21.48
CA THR A 2 7.71 20.28 20.45
C THR A 2 6.55 19.64 19.71
N ALA A 3 5.38 20.23 19.81
CA ALA A 3 4.21 19.81 19.04
C ALA A 3 4.52 20.04 17.56
N TYR A 4 4.78 18.98 16.81
CA TYR A 4 4.87 19.09 15.36
C TYR A 4 3.49 19.44 14.84
N SER A 5 3.33 20.66 14.31
CA SER A 5 2.12 20.99 13.56
C SER A 5 2.06 20.13 12.30
N ARG A 6 0.87 19.61 11.98
CA ARG A 6 0.69 18.90 10.70
C ARG A 6 0.92 19.89 9.57
N PRO A 7 1.78 19.58 8.60
CA PRO A 7 1.91 20.42 7.43
C PRO A 7 0.58 20.44 6.66
N ALA A 8 0.16 21.61 6.24
CA ALA A 8 -0.90 21.73 5.23
C ALA A 8 -0.26 21.31 3.90
N VAL A 9 -0.52 20.07 3.48
CA VAL A 9 0.00 19.54 2.21
C VAL A 9 -1.11 19.69 1.16
N THR A 10 -0.89 20.57 0.18
CA THR A 10 -1.71 20.64 -1.01
C THR A 10 -0.99 19.91 -2.13
N VAL A 11 -1.58 18.82 -2.59
CA VAL A 11 -1.01 18.01 -3.67
C VAL A 11 -1.97 18.02 -4.86
N ASP A 12 -1.47 18.38 -6.03
CA ASP A 12 -2.19 18.13 -7.28
C ASP A 12 -2.02 16.65 -7.63
N LEU A 13 -3.07 15.87 -7.42
CA LEU A 13 -3.07 14.43 -7.68
C LEU A 13 -2.75 14.07 -9.14
N LYS A 14 -3.02 14.97 -10.09
CA LYS A 14 -2.69 14.76 -11.51
C LYS A 14 -1.20 14.57 -11.75
N ASN A 15 -0.36 15.14 -10.88
CA ASN A 15 1.10 15.05 -10.96
C ASN A 15 1.67 13.88 -10.16
N VAL A 16 0.84 13.11 -9.48
CA VAL A 16 1.27 12.09 -8.51
C VAL A 16 0.73 10.70 -8.82
N ILE A 17 -0.52 10.61 -9.23
CA ILE A 17 -1.15 9.34 -9.62
C ILE A 17 -1.61 9.40 -11.07
N GLY A 18 -1.47 8.30 -11.79
CA GLY A 18 -1.95 8.20 -13.18
C GLY A 18 -3.47 8.34 -13.28
N PRO A 19 -3.98 8.92 -14.38
CA PRO A 19 -5.42 9.17 -14.55
C PRO A 19 -6.30 7.93 -14.37
N GLY A 20 -5.82 6.75 -14.78
CA GLY A 20 -6.53 5.47 -14.62
C GLY A 20 -6.88 5.15 -13.16
N PHE A 21 -6.09 5.65 -12.20
CA PHE A 21 -6.27 5.38 -10.77
C PHE A 21 -7.19 6.36 -10.04
N TYR A 22 -7.70 7.40 -10.70
CA TYR A 22 -8.60 8.36 -10.04
C TYR A 22 -9.88 7.70 -9.51
N GLY A 23 -10.39 6.68 -10.20
CA GLY A 23 -11.53 5.89 -9.75
C GLY A 23 -11.24 5.13 -8.45
N SER A 24 -10.11 4.43 -8.40
CA SER A 24 -9.61 3.71 -7.21
C SER A 24 -9.40 4.65 -6.03
N HIS A 25 -8.70 5.76 -6.25
CA HIS A 25 -8.47 6.78 -5.22
C HIS A 25 -9.81 7.34 -4.66
N ARG A 26 -10.75 7.69 -5.54
CA ARG A 26 -12.07 8.19 -5.13
C ARG A 26 -12.82 7.17 -4.29
N ALA A 27 -12.81 5.89 -4.69
CA ALA A 27 -13.48 4.82 -3.96
C ALA A 27 -12.94 4.65 -2.53
N VAL A 28 -11.61 4.78 -2.33
CA VAL A 28 -10.99 4.80 -1.00
C VAL A 28 -11.37 6.05 -0.21
N ARG A 29 -11.28 7.21 -0.84
CA ARG A 29 -11.60 8.49 -0.19
C ARG A 29 -13.03 8.53 0.33
N GLU A 30 -13.97 8.00 -0.41
CA GLU A 30 -15.40 7.92 -0.09
C GLU A 30 -15.77 6.67 0.74
N GLN A 31 -14.78 5.84 1.10
CA GLN A 31 -14.95 4.60 1.87
C GLN A 31 -15.93 3.59 1.20
N ARG A 32 -16.06 3.66 -0.14
CA ARG A 32 -16.84 2.68 -0.92
C ARG A 32 -16.06 1.38 -1.16
N ALA A 33 -14.74 1.43 -1.06
CA ALA A 33 -13.88 0.27 -1.14
C ALA A 33 -12.98 0.20 0.09
N HIS A 34 -12.92 -0.98 0.70
CA HIS A 34 -11.98 -1.33 1.77
C HIS A 34 -10.94 -2.36 1.32
N THR A 35 -11.06 -2.87 0.12
CA THR A 35 -10.07 -3.73 -0.55
C THR A 35 -9.93 -3.27 -1.99
N LEU A 36 -8.73 -2.86 -2.37
CA LEU A 36 -8.36 -2.58 -3.76
C LEU A 36 -7.46 -3.68 -4.28
N VAL A 37 -7.79 -4.20 -5.45
CA VAL A 37 -6.95 -5.12 -6.22
C VAL A 37 -6.50 -4.38 -7.47
N GLU A 38 -5.21 -4.07 -7.52
CA GLU A 38 -4.57 -3.37 -8.62
C GLU A 38 -3.77 -4.39 -9.45
N GLU A 39 -4.36 -4.87 -10.53
CA GLU A 39 -3.72 -5.80 -11.43
C GLU A 39 -3.26 -5.12 -12.73
N GLY A 40 -2.19 -5.62 -13.35
CA GLY A 40 -1.70 -5.08 -14.62
C GLY A 40 -0.25 -5.42 -14.90
N GLY A 41 0.22 -5.09 -16.08
CA GLY A 41 1.58 -5.35 -16.55
C GLY A 41 2.67 -4.51 -15.83
N ARG A 42 3.92 -4.74 -16.21
CA ARG A 42 5.03 -3.86 -15.79
C ARG A 42 4.81 -2.46 -16.36
N GLY A 43 5.29 -1.44 -15.63
CA GLY A 43 5.14 -0.04 -16.06
C GLY A 43 3.74 0.53 -15.92
N SER A 44 2.75 -0.22 -15.42
CA SER A 44 1.36 0.22 -15.29
C SER A 44 1.07 1.11 -14.07
N LEU A 45 2.09 1.57 -13.33
CA LEU A 45 2.01 2.49 -12.18
C LEU A 45 1.30 1.95 -10.93
N LYS A 46 0.95 0.66 -10.85
CA LYS A 46 0.26 0.05 -9.69
C LYS A 46 0.96 0.32 -8.36
N SER A 47 2.26 0.00 -8.29
CA SER A 47 3.05 0.14 -7.06
C SER A 47 3.22 1.62 -6.70
N SER A 48 3.35 2.51 -7.69
CA SER A 48 3.37 3.96 -7.50
C SER A 48 2.06 4.45 -6.90
N PHE A 49 0.92 4.01 -7.43
CA PHE A 49 -0.39 4.34 -6.90
C PHE A 49 -0.57 3.82 -5.47
N CYS A 50 -0.30 2.53 -5.21
CA CYS A 50 -0.45 1.95 -3.88
C CYS A 50 0.41 2.66 -2.83
N SER A 51 1.66 2.99 -3.18
CA SER A 51 2.56 3.69 -2.25
C SER A 51 2.08 5.10 -1.91
N VAL A 52 1.58 5.84 -2.89
CA VAL A 52 0.99 7.18 -2.68
C VAL A 52 -0.28 7.07 -1.83
N GLU A 53 -1.15 6.11 -2.12
CA GLU A 53 -2.41 5.91 -1.40
C GLU A 53 -2.18 5.60 0.10
N ILE A 54 -1.11 4.84 0.43
CA ILE A 54 -0.71 4.60 1.82
C ILE A 54 -0.34 5.90 2.54
N VAL A 55 0.45 6.77 1.90
CA VAL A 55 0.83 8.06 2.51
C VAL A 55 -0.41 8.93 2.72
N LEU A 56 -1.28 9.03 1.70
CA LEU A 56 -2.54 9.78 1.79
C LEU A 56 -3.47 9.20 2.88
N TRP A 57 -3.49 7.88 3.05
CA TRP A 57 -4.23 7.21 4.12
C TRP A 57 -3.75 7.64 5.50
N LEU A 58 -2.43 7.64 5.75
CA LEU A 58 -1.86 8.10 7.02
C LEU A 58 -2.19 9.56 7.31
N LEU A 59 -2.14 10.42 6.30
CA LEU A 59 -2.51 11.84 6.45
C LEU A 59 -3.98 12.00 6.81
N LYS A 60 -4.87 11.17 6.27
CA LYS A 60 -6.31 11.21 6.54
C LYS A 60 -6.67 10.63 7.90
N TRP A 61 -6.02 9.54 8.32
CA TRP A 61 -6.36 8.75 9.50
C TRP A 61 -5.22 8.74 10.53
N PRO A 62 -5.12 9.75 11.43
CA PRO A 62 -3.95 9.95 12.30
C PRO A 62 -3.68 8.84 13.33
N GLN A 63 -4.65 7.98 13.58
CA GLN A 63 -4.51 6.82 14.48
C GLN A 63 -4.15 5.53 13.73
N SER A 64 -4.11 5.60 12.38
CA SER A 64 -3.81 4.45 11.54
C SER A 64 -2.32 4.33 11.26
N HIS A 65 -1.79 3.14 11.41
CA HIS A 65 -0.48 2.72 10.90
C HIS A 65 -0.67 1.89 9.64
N ALA A 66 0.41 1.67 8.89
CA ALA A 66 0.40 0.83 7.70
C ALA A 66 1.38 -0.35 7.82
N LEU A 67 1.07 -1.43 7.12
CA LEU A 67 1.93 -2.62 7.00
C LEU A 67 2.06 -2.97 5.51
N VAL A 68 3.29 -2.93 5.02
CA VAL A 68 3.65 -3.22 3.63
C VAL A 68 4.39 -4.55 3.57
N MET A 69 3.98 -5.42 2.67
CA MET A 69 4.44 -6.80 2.64
C MET A 69 4.76 -7.30 1.24
N ARG A 70 5.75 -8.19 1.18
CA ARG A 70 6.06 -9.07 0.05
C ARG A 70 6.24 -10.50 0.56
N GLN A 71 6.29 -11.48 -0.35
CA GLN A 71 6.58 -12.86 0.03
C GLN A 71 7.93 -12.96 0.74
N MET A 72 9.00 -12.32 0.20
CA MET A 72 10.36 -12.45 0.69
C MET A 72 10.81 -11.18 1.43
N GLY A 73 11.26 -11.35 2.69
CA GLY A 73 11.71 -10.24 3.53
C GLY A 73 13.00 -9.55 3.06
N ASN A 74 13.90 -10.28 2.42
CA ASN A 74 15.17 -9.76 1.93
C ASN A 74 15.05 -8.83 0.71
N THR A 75 13.89 -8.81 0.04
CA THR A 75 13.65 -7.94 -1.13
C THR A 75 12.95 -6.63 -0.77
N LEU A 76 12.57 -6.42 0.49
CA LEU A 76 11.76 -5.28 0.90
C LEU A 76 12.46 -3.94 0.72
N GLU A 77 13.77 -3.86 0.99
CA GLU A 77 14.51 -2.59 0.97
C GLU A 77 14.62 -2.03 -0.45
N ASP A 78 15.02 -2.88 -1.40
CA ASP A 78 15.23 -2.48 -2.80
C ASP A 78 13.91 -2.36 -3.60
N SER A 79 12.80 -2.77 -3.01
CA SER A 79 11.49 -2.72 -3.66
C SER A 79 10.53 -1.75 -2.96
N VAL A 80 9.63 -2.28 -2.12
CA VAL A 80 8.54 -1.49 -1.53
C VAL A 80 9.01 -0.40 -0.57
N TYR A 81 10.16 -0.56 0.09
CA TYR A 81 10.70 0.51 0.94
C TYR A 81 11.16 1.68 0.09
N SER A 82 11.95 1.42 -0.96
CA SER A 82 12.39 2.45 -1.92
C SER A 82 11.19 3.09 -2.64
N GLN A 83 10.16 2.29 -2.99
CA GLN A 83 8.93 2.79 -3.57
C GLN A 83 8.16 3.72 -2.60
N MET A 84 8.13 3.41 -1.31
CA MET A 84 7.51 4.28 -0.30
C MET A 84 8.29 5.58 -0.11
N LEU A 85 9.64 5.55 -0.15
CA LEU A 85 10.46 6.76 -0.12
C LEU A 85 10.17 7.65 -1.32
N TRP A 86 10.06 7.06 -2.52
CA TRP A 86 9.64 7.78 -3.72
C TRP A 86 8.29 8.47 -3.54
N ALA A 87 7.29 7.77 -2.99
CA ALA A 87 5.96 8.34 -2.76
C ALA A 87 5.99 9.51 -1.76
N VAL A 88 6.75 9.36 -0.68
CA VAL A 88 6.94 10.42 0.32
C VAL A 88 7.59 11.66 -0.32
N ALA A 89 8.64 11.46 -1.15
CA ALA A 89 9.32 12.56 -1.86
C ALA A 89 8.40 13.21 -2.89
N LYS A 90 7.65 12.41 -3.66
CA LYS A 90 6.71 12.91 -4.68
C LYS A 90 5.60 13.77 -4.08
N LEU A 91 5.22 13.48 -2.84
CA LEU A 91 4.25 14.27 -2.06
C LEU A 91 4.87 15.47 -1.31
N GLY A 92 6.18 15.71 -1.47
CA GLY A 92 6.87 16.81 -0.78
C GLY A 92 7.01 16.61 0.73
N LEU A 93 6.99 15.35 1.21
CA LEU A 93 6.95 15.03 2.64
C LEU A 93 8.26 14.46 3.19
N SER A 94 9.37 14.47 2.45
CA SER A 94 10.64 13.86 2.86
C SER A 94 11.09 14.31 4.25
N GLU A 95 11.04 15.62 4.54
CA GLU A 95 11.41 16.18 5.83
C GLU A 95 10.50 15.77 6.99
N HIS A 96 9.32 15.27 6.69
CA HIS A 96 8.32 14.84 7.68
C HIS A 96 8.39 13.35 8.00
N PHE A 97 9.24 12.58 7.33
CA PHE A 97 9.44 11.17 7.62
C PHE A 97 10.82 10.90 8.20
N LEU A 98 10.88 9.96 9.14
CA LEU A 98 12.11 9.43 9.70
C LEU A 98 12.28 8.00 9.18
N GLU A 99 13.41 7.75 8.53
CA GLU A 99 13.82 6.45 8.04
C GLU A 99 14.44 5.60 9.15
N LYS A 100 14.06 4.33 9.21
CA LYS A 100 14.69 3.32 10.05
C LYS A 100 14.99 2.08 9.20
N LYS A 101 16.26 1.66 9.21
CA LYS A 101 16.75 0.51 8.41
C LYS A 101 16.68 -0.81 9.18
N SER A 102 16.81 -0.79 10.49
CA SER A 102 16.78 -2.00 11.32
C SER A 102 15.91 -1.79 12.56
N PRO A 103 14.74 -2.40 12.63
CA PRO A 103 13.97 -2.96 11.51
C PRO A 103 13.45 -1.89 10.56
N LEU A 104 13.22 -2.26 9.28
CA LEU A 104 12.69 -1.35 8.25
C LEU A 104 11.38 -0.70 8.68
N ARG A 105 11.37 0.63 8.75
CA ARG A 105 10.20 1.46 9.08
C ARG A 105 10.34 2.85 8.49
N LEU A 106 9.21 3.47 8.17
CA LEU A 106 9.09 4.90 7.95
C LEU A 106 8.17 5.47 9.02
N ILE A 107 8.59 6.52 9.70
CA ILE A 107 7.84 7.12 10.80
C ILE A 107 7.46 8.54 10.40
N TYR A 108 6.18 8.83 10.32
CA TYR A 108 5.67 10.18 10.09
C TYR A 108 5.82 11.00 11.38
N LYS A 109 6.78 11.93 11.38
CA LYS A 109 7.22 12.69 12.57
C LYS A 109 6.09 13.45 13.26
N PRO A 110 5.14 14.12 12.52
CA PRO A 110 4.11 14.92 13.18
C PRO A 110 3.18 14.15 14.10
N THR A 111 2.92 12.86 13.82
CA THR A 111 1.99 12.04 14.59
C THR A 111 2.64 10.81 15.23
N GLY A 112 3.82 10.40 14.75
CA GLY A 112 4.46 9.14 15.15
C GLY A 112 3.90 7.90 14.46
N GLN A 113 2.97 8.07 13.51
CA GLN A 113 2.46 6.94 12.72
C GLN A 113 3.60 6.24 12.00
N THR A 114 3.49 4.93 11.87
CA THR A 114 4.58 4.10 11.34
C THR A 114 4.09 3.25 10.18
N ILE A 115 4.87 3.21 9.10
CA ILE A 115 4.77 2.23 8.03
C ILE A 115 5.76 1.12 8.36
N TYR A 116 5.26 -0.09 8.57
CA TYR A 116 6.05 -1.30 8.85
C TYR A 116 6.26 -2.08 7.56
N PHE A 117 7.42 -2.72 7.43
CA PHE A 117 7.76 -3.59 6.30
C PHE A 117 8.05 -5.00 6.79
N ARG A 118 7.41 -6.02 6.20
CA ARG A 118 7.57 -7.42 6.61
C ARG A 118 7.52 -8.37 5.42
N GLY A 119 8.38 -9.39 5.47
CA GLY A 119 8.25 -10.56 4.62
C GLY A 119 7.19 -11.52 5.17
N LEU A 120 6.48 -12.19 4.27
CA LEU A 120 5.53 -13.25 4.62
C LEU A 120 6.20 -14.63 4.74
N ASP A 121 7.52 -14.68 4.55
CA ASP A 121 8.37 -15.82 4.84
C ASP A 121 8.54 -16.07 6.35
N ASP A 122 8.24 -15.06 7.19
CA ASP A 122 8.25 -15.15 8.65
C ASP A 122 6.95 -14.59 9.25
N GLU A 123 5.94 -15.44 9.34
CA GLU A 123 4.61 -15.07 9.87
C GLU A 123 4.66 -14.62 11.35
N MET A 124 5.63 -15.09 12.13
CA MET A 124 5.73 -14.71 13.55
C MET A 124 6.06 -13.23 13.71
N LYS A 125 6.86 -12.67 12.79
CA LYS A 125 7.18 -11.23 12.78
C LYS A 125 5.98 -10.34 12.50
N ILE A 126 4.96 -10.86 11.81
CA ILE A 126 3.73 -10.11 11.50
C ILE A 126 2.82 -10.10 12.73
N LYS A 127 2.61 -11.26 13.35
CA LYS A 127 1.76 -11.39 14.55
C LYS A 127 2.25 -10.56 15.73
N GLY A 128 3.55 -10.26 15.78
CA GLY A 128 4.19 -9.46 16.83
C GLY A 128 4.10 -7.95 16.66
N ILE A 129 3.52 -7.43 15.56
CA ILE A 129 3.44 -5.98 15.35
C ILE A 129 2.38 -5.40 16.29
N LYS A 130 2.84 -4.58 17.24
CA LYS A 130 1.98 -3.79 18.13
C LYS A 130 2.36 -2.31 17.99
N PRO A 131 1.52 -1.48 17.38
CA PRO A 131 1.74 -0.03 17.35
C PRO A 131 1.78 0.53 18.77
N LYS A 132 2.54 1.60 19.01
CA LYS A 132 2.59 2.29 20.30
C LYS A 132 1.27 2.98 20.65
N PHE A 133 0.48 3.31 19.64
CA PHE A 133 -0.85 3.90 19.74
C PHE A 133 -1.65 3.51 18.51
N GLY A 134 -2.95 3.78 18.52
CA GLY A 134 -3.84 3.57 17.38
C GLY A 134 -3.90 2.09 16.94
N TYR A 135 -4.00 1.87 15.64
CA TYR A 135 -4.22 0.56 15.05
C TYR A 135 -3.51 0.42 13.69
N ILE A 136 -3.30 -0.81 13.22
CA ILE A 136 -2.92 -1.04 11.82
C ILE A 136 -4.20 -0.91 10.99
N GLY A 137 -4.28 0.14 10.16
CA GLY A 137 -5.46 0.42 9.35
C GLY A 137 -5.24 0.26 7.84
N CYS A 138 -3.99 0.19 7.38
CA CYS A 138 -3.67 -0.01 5.98
C CYS A 138 -2.71 -1.17 5.78
N LEU A 139 -3.05 -2.07 4.85
CA LEU A 139 -2.22 -3.21 4.43
C LEU A 139 -1.92 -3.08 2.94
N TRP A 140 -0.68 -3.41 2.55
CA TRP A 140 -0.33 -3.56 1.15
C TRP A 140 0.43 -4.87 0.93
N PHE A 141 -0.11 -5.73 0.07
CA PHE A 141 0.50 -6.94 -0.43
C PHE A 141 1.01 -6.67 -1.85
N GLU A 142 2.32 -6.52 -2.00
CA GLU A 142 2.97 -6.27 -3.28
C GLU A 142 3.50 -7.58 -3.87
N GLU A 143 3.38 -7.73 -5.21
CA GLU A 143 3.61 -8.99 -5.93
C GLU A 143 2.80 -10.14 -5.31
N ALA A 144 1.51 -9.89 -5.09
CA ALA A 144 0.67 -10.81 -4.35
C ALA A 144 0.52 -12.18 -5.02
N ASP A 145 0.65 -12.27 -6.33
CA ASP A 145 0.67 -13.52 -7.10
C ASP A 145 1.74 -14.52 -6.62
N GLN A 146 2.82 -14.02 -5.98
CA GLN A 146 3.92 -14.82 -5.46
C GLN A 146 3.69 -15.37 -4.05
N LEU A 147 2.59 -14.98 -3.38
CA LEU A 147 2.32 -15.42 -2.02
C LEU A 147 2.11 -16.93 -1.96
N ARG A 148 3.00 -17.65 -1.25
CA ARG A 148 3.00 -19.12 -1.17
C ARG A 148 1.70 -19.70 -0.63
N ARG A 149 1.07 -19.02 0.33
CA ARG A 149 -0.22 -19.41 0.92
C ARG A 149 -1.41 -18.74 0.25
N GLY A 150 -1.18 -17.98 -0.81
CA GLY A 150 -2.22 -17.32 -1.59
C GLY A 150 -3.15 -16.47 -0.74
N GLU A 151 -4.44 -16.60 -0.99
CA GLU A 151 -5.49 -15.89 -0.26
C GLU A 151 -5.45 -16.13 1.26
N ASN A 152 -5.07 -17.32 1.71
CA ASN A 152 -4.96 -17.63 3.14
C ASN A 152 -3.91 -16.77 3.85
N ALA A 153 -2.85 -16.36 3.15
CA ALA A 153 -1.89 -15.40 3.69
C ALA A 153 -2.56 -14.04 3.92
N VAL A 154 -3.31 -13.55 2.94
CA VAL A 154 -4.04 -12.27 3.03
C VAL A 154 -5.02 -12.31 4.19
N LEU A 155 -5.84 -13.34 4.30
CA LEU A 155 -6.83 -13.52 5.38
C LEU A 155 -6.17 -13.57 6.76
N SER A 156 -5.11 -14.36 6.92
CA SER A 156 -4.38 -14.50 8.18
C SER A 156 -3.79 -13.17 8.67
N VAL A 157 -3.21 -12.39 7.73
CA VAL A 157 -2.67 -11.08 8.04
C VAL A 157 -3.78 -10.09 8.39
N LYS A 158 -4.86 -10.03 7.62
CA LYS A 158 -6.02 -9.15 7.92
C LYS A 158 -6.57 -9.42 9.32
N GLN A 159 -6.80 -10.69 9.68
CA GLN A 159 -7.29 -11.08 11.00
C GLN A 159 -6.35 -10.65 12.13
N SER A 160 -5.03 -10.74 11.91
CA SER A 160 -4.04 -10.37 12.92
C SER A 160 -3.86 -8.86 13.03
N ALA A 161 -3.71 -8.17 11.90
CA ALA A 161 -3.37 -6.76 11.84
C ALA A 161 -4.56 -5.85 12.19
N PHE A 162 -5.76 -6.19 11.71
CA PHE A 162 -6.96 -5.39 11.94
C PHE A 162 -7.67 -5.67 13.29
N ARG A 163 -7.14 -6.60 14.10
CA ARG A 163 -7.74 -6.94 15.40
C ARG A 163 -7.99 -5.72 16.31
N GLY A 164 -7.14 -4.71 16.24
CA GLY A 164 -7.24 -3.50 17.06
C GLY A 164 -7.98 -2.34 16.38
N SER A 165 -8.55 -2.53 15.18
CA SER A 165 -9.21 -1.44 14.44
C SER A 165 -10.58 -1.06 15.00
N GLY A 166 -11.29 -2.01 15.65
CA GLY A 166 -12.68 -1.78 16.07
C GLY A 166 -13.56 -1.36 14.89
N SER A 167 -14.26 -0.25 15.02
CA SER A 167 -15.07 0.37 13.96
C SER A 167 -14.31 1.37 13.08
N ASN A 168 -13.00 1.52 13.31
CA ASN A 168 -12.20 2.45 12.52
C ASN A 168 -11.99 1.95 11.09
N PRO A 169 -11.84 2.84 10.11
CA PRO A 169 -11.63 2.48 8.72
C PRO A 169 -10.38 1.63 8.50
N THR A 170 -10.50 0.63 7.62
CA THR A 170 -9.38 -0.21 7.19
C THR A 170 -9.31 -0.28 5.67
N LEU A 171 -8.09 -0.42 5.14
CA LEU A 171 -7.81 -0.54 3.72
C LEU A 171 -6.85 -1.70 3.47
N THR A 172 -7.14 -2.52 2.49
CA THR A 172 -6.24 -3.55 1.97
C THR A 172 -5.94 -3.26 0.50
N LEU A 173 -4.68 -3.06 0.18
CA LEU A 173 -4.16 -2.91 -1.18
C LEU A 173 -3.49 -4.23 -1.57
N ILE A 174 -3.82 -4.73 -2.76
CA ILE A 174 -3.24 -5.96 -3.33
C ILE A 174 -2.79 -5.61 -4.74
N SER A 175 -1.49 -5.66 -5.01
CA SER A 175 -0.95 -5.37 -6.34
C SER A 175 -0.19 -6.58 -6.89
N PHE A 176 -0.42 -6.90 -8.16
CA PHE A 176 0.28 -7.99 -8.82
C PHE A 176 0.26 -7.86 -10.35
N ASN A 177 1.18 -8.55 -11.00
CA ASN A 177 1.14 -8.77 -12.44
C ASN A 177 0.34 -10.06 -12.69
N PRO A 178 -0.75 -10.03 -13.49
CA PRO A 178 -1.54 -11.23 -13.74
C PRO A 178 -0.67 -12.37 -14.27
N PRO A 179 -0.55 -13.49 -13.53
CA PRO A 179 0.17 -14.67 -14.03
C PRO A 179 -0.54 -15.27 -15.24
N ALA A 180 0.25 -15.86 -16.18
CA ALA A 180 -0.31 -16.56 -17.34
C ALA A 180 -1.22 -17.74 -16.95
N ASN A 181 -0.96 -18.37 -15.80
CA ASN A 181 -1.82 -19.42 -15.28
C ASN A 181 -3.13 -18.83 -14.70
N ALA A 182 -4.22 -19.00 -15.42
CA ALA A 182 -5.55 -18.54 -15.00
C ALA A 182 -6.03 -19.14 -13.65
N ARG A 183 -5.46 -20.29 -13.24
CA ARG A 183 -5.77 -20.94 -11.96
C ARG A 183 -4.98 -20.37 -10.79
N ASN A 184 -4.02 -19.44 -11.03
CA ASN A 184 -3.34 -18.75 -9.93
C ASN A 184 -4.38 -18.09 -9.03
N TRP A 185 -4.13 -18.13 -7.73
CA TRP A 185 -5.06 -17.60 -6.72
C TRP A 185 -5.35 -16.11 -6.91
N ALA A 186 -4.35 -15.31 -7.30
CA ALA A 186 -4.51 -13.87 -7.49
C ALA A 186 -5.48 -13.56 -8.64
N ASN A 187 -5.36 -14.29 -9.77
CA ASN A 187 -6.30 -14.18 -10.89
C ASN A 187 -7.74 -14.56 -10.49
N ARG A 188 -7.89 -15.61 -9.69
CA ARG A 188 -9.23 -16.02 -9.18
C ARG A 188 -9.78 -14.98 -8.23
N TYR A 189 -8.96 -14.55 -7.26
CA TYR A 189 -9.34 -13.54 -6.28
C TYR A 189 -9.79 -12.23 -6.94
N ALA A 190 -9.10 -11.77 -7.99
CA ALA A 190 -9.49 -10.58 -8.74
C ALA A 190 -10.87 -10.72 -9.40
N ARG A 191 -11.24 -11.93 -9.86
CA ARG A 191 -12.53 -12.17 -10.54
C ARG A 191 -13.71 -12.35 -9.58
N GLU A 192 -13.45 -12.70 -8.32
CA GLU A 192 -14.49 -12.87 -7.32
C GLU A 192 -15.08 -11.52 -6.91
N GLN A 193 -16.39 -11.39 -6.99
CA GLN A 193 -17.09 -10.22 -6.49
C GLN A 193 -17.30 -10.33 -4.98
N GLN A 194 -16.89 -9.31 -4.25
CA GLN A 194 -17.05 -9.22 -2.80
C GLN A 194 -17.49 -7.80 -2.43
N PRO A 195 -18.39 -7.62 -1.45
CA PRO A 195 -18.78 -6.28 -1.00
C PRO A 195 -17.56 -5.47 -0.58
N GLY A 196 -17.47 -4.22 -1.04
CA GLY A 196 -16.35 -3.32 -0.71
C GLY A 196 -14.99 -3.69 -1.33
N LYS A 197 -14.94 -4.66 -2.24
CA LYS A 197 -13.77 -4.94 -3.08
C LYS A 197 -13.92 -4.25 -4.43
N LEU A 198 -12.90 -3.50 -4.82
CA LEU A 198 -12.76 -2.92 -6.15
C LEU A 198 -11.54 -3.53 -6.84
N VAL A 199 -11.71 -3.97 -8.07
CA VAL A 199 -10.63 -4.46 -8.93
C VAL A 199 -10.41 -3.45 -10.04
N HIS A 200 -9.17 -3.04 -10.23
CA HIS A 200 -8.76 -2.15 -11.31
C HIS A 200 -7.63 -2.80 -12.11
N HIS A 201 -7.80 -2.82 -13.41
CA HIS A 201 -6.79 -3.28 -14.35
C HIS A 201 -6.10 -2.08 -14.98
N SER A 202 -4.76 -2.07 -14.94
CA SER A 202 -3.94 -1.01 -15.52
C SER A 202 -2.88 -1.55 -16.48
N SER A 203 -2.57 -0.77 -17.49
CA SER A 203 -1.49 -1.04 -18.43
C SER A 203 -0.52 0.15 -18.49
N TYR A 204 0.65 -0.02 -19.10
CA TYR A 204 1.57 1.09 -19.33
C TYR A 204 0.96 2.17 -20.25
N LEU A 205 -0.05 1.82 -21.07
CA LEU A 205 -0.77 2.76 -21.93
C LEU A 205 -1.62 3.76 -21.14
N ASP A 206 -1.96 3.44 -19.89
CA ASP A 206 -2.71 4.30 -18.99
C ASP A 206 -1.82 5.34 -18.29
N ALA A 207 -0.49 5.19 -18.42
CA ALA A 207 0.47 6.13 -17.86
C ALA A 207 0.60 7.39 -18.73
N PRO A 208 0.76 8.57 -18.13
CA PRO A 208 1.13 9.76 -18.89
C PRO A 208 2.42 9.51 -19.68
N ARG A 209 2.48 9.92 -20.94
CA ARG A 209 3.63 9.65 -21.82
C ARG A 209 4.95 10.20 -21.29
N ASP A 210 4.90 11.33 -20.61
CA ASP A 210 6.05 11.98 -19.95
C ASP A 210 6.58 11.24 -18.73
N TRP A 211 5.83 10.24 -18.21
CA TRP A 211 6.25 9.37 -17.11
C TRP A 211 6.90 8.08 -17.58
N LEU A 212 6.75 7.77 -18.86
CA LEU A 212 7.33 6.59 -19.49
C LEU A 212 8.71 6.93 -20.06
N GLY A 213 9.63 5.95 -20.08
CA GLY A 213 10.89 6.11 -20.79
C GLY A 213 10.69 6.28 -22.30
N LYS A 214 11.69 6.83 -22.99
CA LYS A 214 11.62 7.11 -24.44
C LYS A 214 11.45 5.84 -25.31
N GLU A 215 11.67 4.67 -24.73
CA GLU A 215 11.65 3.37 -25.42
C GLU A 215 10.37 2.56 -25.14
N VAL A 216 9.35 3.18 -24.51
CA VAL A 216 8.09 2.52 -24.14
C VAL A 216 6.95 3.04 -25.02
#